data_8a9cb3bc38569157350ef1308ca61f61
#
_entry.id   8a9cb3bc38569157350ef1308ca61f61
#
_cell.length_a   1.000
_cell.length_b   1.000
_cell.length_c   1.000
_cell.angle_alpha   90.00
_cell.angle_beta   90.00
_cell.angle_gamma   90.00
#
_symmetry.space_group_name_H-M   'P 1'
#
loop_
_entity.id
_entity.type
_entity.pdbx_description
1 polymer ?
#
loop_
_entity_poly.entity_id
_entity_poly.type
_entity_poly.pdbx_seq_one_letter_code
_entity_poly.pdbx_strand_id
1 'polypeptide(L)'
;LSVKAFYENGSSKTVSGFDYEPKTSLGVSDTEITVTYTENGKTVSQAVSIDVAKKDVKGLRIAEFPDTTVYKKGMSFDPAGMVVEAHYDNKIWRQFDAYSLGTTDFSNPGIQYVTVTFGIYYTLFPVRVKDDLTGFNIDPTSVKRNYVEGEQFDSEGLKGTAFHADGYSETVLSGFSVESKALTAADRYVTVSYSEYGITKSARLPVYVMSVGKDMSKGGQAELKYSCGAGEASVNLFTDRIRLERHDMNAGANSYAFGLSHIYNSCFDESLSLKQGSGYYKTHMGKGFKLDVQQYLFEGKNDSYEYLDGAGYWHTFLPLGDGERYYDTDGLNLTLKQTAENEFAITDEQGNKLVFESGRLCKTISCHNSNVEKIFDYNQAGQLAEIYDNRNKSLKICLEYDEGSGLLNAVRCVKNGATKREIFYAYDSLGRLISTTENGERSVFSYGADGKISGMAFEPDKSAVLFESGSAGSLTVKCGAADISDGGDAEGFALSLTQQNTFSCNCISGGSGTRAFTTVRNRKGATESDEKDVVMKYYFNTAGYTTGIFEVGDYGAENLKSLEKLSGVSLDLPETDTVKT
;
A
#
# COMPACT_ATOMS: atom_id res chain seq x y z
N LEU A 1 -54.15 6.46 33.02
CA LEU A 1 -55.43 5.80 32.71
C LEU A 1 -56.03 6.53 31.48
N SER A 2 -56.37 5.80 30.39
CA SER A 2 -57.11 6.33 29.24
C SER A 2 -58.51 5.75 29.26
N VAL A 3 -59.53 6.60 29.30
CA VAL A 3 -60.91 6.19 29.38
C VAL A 3 -61.65 6.58 28.09
N LYS A 4 -62.43 5.65 27.54
CA LYS A 4 -63.31 5.90 26.38
C LYS A 4 -64.76 5.69 26.75
N ALA A 5 -65.58 6.68 26.49
CA ALA A 5 -67.01 6.54 26.53
C ALA A 5 -67.53 5.95 25.20
N PHE A 6 -68.48 4.98 25.29
CA PHE A 6 -69.13 4.37 24.13
C PHE A 6 -70.61 4.79 24.18
N TYR A 7 -71.14 5.16 23.05
CA TYR A 7 -72.51 5.67 22.89
C TYR A 7 -73.39 4.69 22.11
N GLU A 8 -74.71 4.73 22.39
CA GLU A 8 -75.70 3.87 21.74
C GLU A 8 -75.70 3.89 20.20
N ASN A 9 -75.19 4.96 19.63
CA ASN A 9 -75.07 5.11 18.17
C ASN A 9 -73.77 4.44 17.60
N GLY A 10 -73.06 3.67 18.43
CA GLY A 10 -71.81 2.97 18.06
C GLY A 10 -70.54 3.86 18.02
N SER A 11 -70.64 5.14 18.30
CA SER A 11 -69.49 6.03 18.38
C SER A 11 -68.73 5.88 19.73
N SER A 12 -67.45 6.24 19.75
CA SER A 12 -66.67 6.31 20.99
C SER A 12 -65.87 7.61 21.03
N LYS A 13 -65.60 8.09 22.23
CA LYS A 13 -64.82 9.28 22.49
C LYS A 13 -63.87 9.06 23.69
N THR A 14 -62.61 9.45 23.56
CA THR A 14 -61.70 9.54 24.70
C THR A 14 -62.18 10.68 25.61
N VAL A 15 -62.37 10.40 26.88
CA VAL A 15 -62.95 11.36 27.85
C VAL A 15 -61.94 11.71 28.92
N SER A 16 -62.01 13.00 29.36
CA SER A 16 -61.37 13.52 30.57
C SER A 16 -62.45 13.89 31.57
N GLY A 17 -62.11 14.04 32.82
CA GLY A 17 -63.05 14.38 33.88
C GLY A 17 -63.85 13.18 34.38
N PHE A 18 -63.34 11.97 34.20
CA PHE A 18 -63.87 10.75 34.90
C PHE A 18 -63.41 10.73 36.36
N ASP A 19 -64.16 10.04 37.20
CA ASP A 19 -63.81 9.79 38.55
C ASP A 19 -63.46 8.31 38.78
N TYR A 20 -62.83 7.95 39.93
CA TYR A 20 -62.51 6.57 40.26
C TYR A 20 -62.47 6.34 41.75
N GLU A 21 -62.82 5.12 42.15
CA GLU A 21 -62.79 4.65 43.55
C GLU A 21 -62.03 3.31 43.61
N PRO A 22 -61.29 3.04 44.71
CA PRO A 22 -61.08 3.92 45.87
C PRO A 22 -60.03 5.04 45.53
N LYS A 23 -60.21 6.19 46.14
CA LYS A 23 -59.24 7.32 46.11
C LYS A 23 -58.15 7.19 47.17
N THR A 24 -58.22 6.23 47.99
CA THR A 24 -57.26 5.91 49.03
C THR A 24 -56.10 5.07 48.46
N SER A 25 -54.98 4.99 49.21
CA SER A 25 -53.93 4.06 48.87
C SER A 25 -54.46 2.64 48.71
N LEU A 26 -54.15 2.02 47.56
CA LEU A 26 -54.56 0.65 47.28
C LEU A 26 -53.78 -0.34 48.17
N GLY A 27 -54.50 -1.32 48.72
CA GLY A 27 -53.91 -2.46 49.43
C GLY A 27 -53.84 -3.71 48.57
N VAL A 28 -53.06 -4.71 48.96
CA VAL A 28 -52.89 -5.97 48.20
C VAL A 28 -54.19 -6.80 48.08
N SER A 29 -55.20 -6.44 48.82
CA SER A 29 -56.56 -7.02 48.74
C SER A 29 -57.40 -6.35 47.66
N ASP A 30 -56.97 -5.20 47.13
CA ASP A 30 -57.75 -4.50 46.13
C ASP A 30 -57.47 -5.11 44.76
N THR A 31 -58.49 -5.71 44.17
CA THR A 31 -58.37 -6.42 42.88
C THR A 31 -58.98 -5.66 41.71
N GLU A 32 -59.69 -4.57 42.01
CA GLU A 32 -60.34 -3.71 41.02
C GLU A 32 -60.42 -2.26 41.47
N ILE A 33 -60.54 -1.38 40.54
CA ILE A 33 -60.95 0.01 40.69
C ILE A 33 -62.21 0.25 39.85
N THR A 34 -63.13 1.06 40.38
CA THR A 34 -64.30 1.47 39.61
C THR A 34 -64.10 2.84 39.01
N VAL A 35 -64.10 2.92 37.68
CA VAL A 35 -64.05 4.17 36.96
C VAL A 35 -65.46 4.63 36.62
N THR A 36 -65.78 5.88 36.92
CA THR A 36 -67.11 6.48 36.72
C THR A 36 -66.97 7.72 35.80
N TYR A 37 -67.87 7.78 34.83
CA TYR A 37 -67.98 8.94 33.97
C TYR A 37 -69.39 9.43 33.84
N THR A 38 -69.60 10.72 33.99
CA THR A 38 -70.92 11.38 33.93
C THR A 38 -70.92 12.39 32.76
N GLU A 39 -71.91 12.24 31.89
CA GLU A 39 -72.17 13.19 30.81
C GLU A 39 -73.68 13.41 30.65
N ASN A 40 -74.11 14.65 30.53
CA ASN A 40 -75.53 15.06 30.36
C ASN A 40 -76.47 14.43 31.39
N GLY A 41 -76.06 14.30 32.67
CA GLY A 41 -76.82 13.73 33.72
C GLY A 41 -76.91 12.19 33.73
N LYS A 42 -76.31 11.50 32.78
CA LYS A 42 -76.16 10.02 32.80
C LYS A 42 -74.78 9.66 33.31
N THR A 43 -74.79 8.72 34.31
CA THR A 43 -73.56 8.18 34.90
C THR A 43 -73.36 6.73 34.48
N VAL A 44 -72.19 6.37 34.01
CA VAL A 44 -71.80 4.99 33.74
C VAL A 44 -70.54 4.65 34.53
N SER A 45 -70.47 3.40 35.00
CA SER A 45 -69.29 2.91 35.75
C SER A 45 -68.79 1.61 35.14
N GLN A 46 -67.48 1.43 35.19
CA GLN A 46 -66.79 0.23 34.74
C GLN A 46 -65.74 -0.19 35.75
N ALA A 47 -65.86 -1.43 36.22
CA ALA A 47 -64.78 -2.03 37.00
C ALA A 47 -63.61 -2.39 36.14
N VAL A 48 -62.44 -2.06 36.61
CA VAL A 48 -61.13 -2.35 35.93
C VAL A 48 -60.31 -3.18 36.91
N SER A 49 -60.00 -4.40 36.51
CA SER A 49 -59.16 -5.28 37.32
C SER A 49 -57.76 -4.70 37.46
N ILE A 50 -57.27 -4.74 38.66
CA ILE A 50 -55.90 -4.31 39.01
C ILE A 50 -55.19 -5.41 39.77
N ASP A 51 -53.90 -5.41 39.75
CA ASP A 51 -53.04 -6.26 40.59
C ASP A 51 -52.20 -5.35 41.48
N VAL A 52 -52.40 -5.43 42.77
CA VAL A 52 -51.70 -4.61 43.77
C VAL A 52 -50.63 -5.46 44.44
N ALA A 53 -49.36 -5.22 44.02
CA ALA A 53 -48.23 -5.88 44.65
C ALA A 53 -48.03 -5.40 46.12
N LYS A 54 -47.57 -6.30 46.96
CA LYS A 54 -46.93 -5.89 48.20
C LYS A 54 -45.77 -4.97 47.93
N LYS A 55 -45.57 -4.00 48.79
CA LYS A 55 -44.45 -3.07 48.76
C LYS A 55 -43.10 -3.73 49.09
N ASP A 56 -43.10 -5.02 49.34
CA ASP A 56 -41.91 -5.81 49.69
C ASP A 56 -41.11 -6.13 48.43
N VAL A 57 -39.92 -5.57 48.37
CA VAL A 57 -38.93 -5.91 47.33
C VAL A 57 -38.46 -7.34 47.56
N LYS A 58 -38.33 -8.12 46.49
CA LYS A 58 -37.85 -9.52 46.50
C LYS A 58 -36.56 -9.69 45.67
N GLY A 59 -36.12 -8.67 45.00
CA GLY A 59 -34.87 -8.67 44.21
C GLY A 59 -34.61 -7.34 43.54
N LEU A 60 -33.39 -7.14 43.10
CA LEU A 60 -32.94 -5.99 42.35
C LEU A 60 -32.29 -6.44 41.03
N ARG A 61 -32.39 -5.61 40.02
CA ARG A 61 -31.60 -5.74 38.78
C ARG A 61 -31.20 -4.36 38.25
N ILE A 62 -30.14 -4.35 37.46
CA ILE A 62 -29.78 -3.18 36.65
C ILE A 62 -30.53 -3.34 35.32
N ALA A 63 -31.44 -2.44 35.02
CA ALA A 63 -32.21 -2.43 33.79
C ALA A 63 -31.41 -1.69 32.69
N GLU A 64 -30.75 -0.57 33.07
CA GLU A 64 -29.82 0.16 32.21
C GLU A 64 -28.56 0.45 33.01
N PHE A 65 -27.40 0.24 32.34
CA PHE A 65 -26.12 0.54 32.97
C PHE A 65 -25.86 2.06 32.94
N PRO A 66 -25.00 2.58 33.83
CA PRO A 66 -24.64 3.99 33.78
C PRO A 66 -23.94 4.34 32.47
N ASP A 67 -24.05 5.61 32.05
CA ASP A 67 -23.43 6.14 30.82
C ASP A 67 -21.91 5.94 30.81
N THR A 68 -21.30 5.94 32.01
CA THR A 68 -19.89 5.73 32.21
C THR A 68 -19.62 4.44 32.98
N THR A 69 -18.87 3.51 32.35
CA THR A 69 -18.42 2.25 32.97
C THR A 69 -16.91 2.11 33.02
N VAL A 70 -16.19 3.14 32.55
CA VAL A 70 -14.72 3.20 32.56
C VAL A 70 -14.29 4.47 33.29
N TYR A 71 -13.47 4.32 34.30
CA TYR A 71 -13.03 5.38 35.19
C TYR A 71 -11.51 5.43 35.27
N LYS A 72 -10.95 6.61 35.56
CA LYS A 72 -9.57 6.72 36.00
C LYS A 72 -9.50 6.43 37.49
N LYS A 73 -8.38 5.84 37.92
CA LYS A 73 -8.02 5.67 39.33
C LYS A 73 -8.18 6.97 40.12
N GLY A 74 -8.89 6.88 41.22
CA GLY A 74 -9.23 8.01 42.09
C GLY A 74 -10.44 8.85 41.68
N MET A 75 -11.13 8.50 40.59
CA MET A 75 -12.42 9.12 40.26
C MET A 75 -13.54 8.54 41.11
N SER A 76 -14.61 9.31 41.25
CA SER A 76 -15.86 8.83 41.91
C SER A 76 -16.80 8.20 40.87
N PHE A 77 -17.59 7.25 41.31
CA PHE A 77 -18.64 6.65 40.51
C PHE A 77 -19.73 7.67 40.15
N ASP A 78 -20.11 7.69 38.87
CA ASP A 78 -21.24 8.49 38.38
C ASP A 78 -22.38 7.56 37.97
N PRO A 79 -23.55 7.64 38.67
CA PRO A 79 -24.72 6.81 38.35
C PRO A 79 -25.56 7.36 37.19
N ALA A 80 -25.19 8.45 36.53
CA ALA A 80 -25.97 9.01 35.43
C ALA A 80 -26.31 7.97 34.38
N GLY A 81 -27.56 7.93 33.93
CA GLY A 81 -28.05 6.93 32.96
C GLY A 81 -28.42 5.57 33.58
N MET A 82 -28.03 5.30 34.83
CA MET A 82 -28.30 4.00 35.44
C MET A 82 -29.79 3.87 35.87
N VAL A 83 -30.42 2.78 35.46
CA VAL A 83 -31.77 2.44 35.87
C VAL A 83 -31.76 1.14 36.69
N VAL A 84 -32.19 1.23 37.93
CA VAL A 84 -32.36 0.09 38.80
C VAL A 84 -33.84 -0.26 38.87
N GLU A 85 -34.15 -1.53 38.81
CA GLU A 85 -35.50 -2.03 39.01
C GLU A 85 -35.57 -2.99 40.20
N ALA A 86 -36.68 -2.90 40.93
CA ALA A 86 -37.01 -3.85 41.99
C ALA A 86 -38.05 -4.85 41.51
N HIS A 87 -37.88 -6.09 41.91
CA HIS A 87 -38.88 -7.16 41.76
C HIS A 87 -39.75 -7.24 42.98
N TYR A 88 -41.06 -7.23 42.78
CA TYR A 88 -42.08 -7.27 43.83
C TYR A 88 -42.77 -8.63 43.86
N ASP A 89 -43.53 -8.90 44.94
CA ASP A 89 -44.24 -10.17 45.17
C ASP A 89 -45.14 -10.61 44.01
N ASN A 90 -45.70 -9.68 43.25
CA ASN A 90 -46.53 -9.94 42.07
C ASN A 90 -45.73 -10.24 40.79
N LYS A 91 -44.43 -10.46 40.90
CA LYS A 91 -43.48 -10.73 39.78
C LYS A 91 -43.34 -9.58 38.77
N ILE A 92 -43.72 -8.35 39.15
CA ILE A 92 -43.54 -7.16 38.34
C ILE A 92 -42.21 -6.50 38.69
N TRP A 93 -41.45 -6.10 37.66
CA TRP A 93 -40.28 -5.25 37.78
C TRP A 93 -40.69 -3.79 37.58
N ARG A 94 -40.21 -2.90 38.44
CA ARG A 94 -40.48 -1.46 38.35
C ARG A 94 -39.20 -0.68 38.70
N GLN A 95 -39.03 0.49 38.08
CA GLN A 95 -38.00 1.40 38.46
C GLN A 95 -38.02 1.69 39.95
N PHE A 96 -36.84 1.69 40.54
CA PHE A 96 -36.66 1.76 41.98
C PHE A 96 -35.49 2.68 42.32
N ASP A 97 -35.78 3.77 43.04
CA ASP A 97 -34.78 4.81 43.33
C ASP A 97 -34.31 4.78 44.82
N ALA A 98 -34.91 3.94 45.67
CA ALA A 98 -34.56 3.88 47.09
C ALA A 98 -33.49 2.83 47.41
N TYR A 99 -32.46 2.72 46.54
CA TYR A 99 -31.30 1.85 46.73
C TYR A 99 -30.11 2.60 47.32
N SER A 100 -29.14 1.85 47.84
CA SER A 100 -27.85 2.36 48.26
C SER A 100 -26.76 1.79 47.38
N LEU A 101 -25.77 2.59 47.05
CA LEU A 101 -24.56 2.14 46.39
C LEU A 101 -23.55 1.69 47.45
N GLY A 102 -22.92 0.55 47.19
CA GLY A 102 -21.79 0.07 47.99
C GLY A 102 -20.54 0.93 47.76
N THR A 103 -19.42 0.46 48.26
CA THR A 103 -18.14 1.18 48.16
C THR A 103 -17.78 1.44 46.69
N THR A 104 -17.72 2.69 46.31
CA THR A 104 -17.30 3.17 44.98
C THR A 104 -15.90 3.77 45.07
N ASP A 105 -14.99 3.07 45.78
CA ASP A 105 -13.59 3.45 45.89
C ASP A 105 -12.81 2.91 44.67
N PHE A 106 -12.51 3.79 43.75
CA PHE A 106 -11.70 3.50 42.56
C PHE A 106 -10.23 3.80 42.78
N SER A 107 -9.72 3.65 43.97
CA SER A 107 -8.30 3.81 44.30
C SER A 107 -7.41 2.70 43.72
N ASN A 108 -7.98 1.54 43.41
CA ASN A 108 -7.26 0.40 42.83
C ASN A 108 -7.65 0.20 41.35
N PRO A 109 -6.70 0.04 40.45
CA PRO A 109 -6.98 -0.25 39.06
C PRO A 109 -7.48 -1.68 38.86
N GLY A 110 -8.08 -1.94 37.71
CA GLY A 110 -8.63 -3.23 37.34
C GLY A 110 -10.16 -3.24 37.22
N ILE A 111 -10.73 -4.44 37.21
CA ILE A 111 -12.18 -4.57 37.22
C ILE A 111 -12.65 -4.45 38.67
N GLN A 112 -13.51 -3.47 38.92
CA GLN A 112 -14.17 -3.22 40.18
C GLN A 112 -15.68 -3.53 40.04
N TYR A 113 -16.35 -3.85 41.14
CA TYR A 113 -17.76 -4.11 41.11
C TYR A 113 -18.51 -3.07 41.92
N VAL A 114 -19.43 -2.37 41.26
CA VAL A 114 -20.37 -1.48 41.94
C VAL A 114 -21.56 -2.32 42.43
N THR A 115 -21.80 -2.29 43.71
CA THR A 115 -22.89 -3.03 44.34
C THR A 115 -24.06 -2.09 44.58
N VAL A 116 -25.26 -2.50 44.17
CA VAL A 116 -26.52 -1.80 44.42
C VAL A 116 -27.31 -2.64 45.45
N THR A 117 -27.69 -2.03 46.55
CA THR A 117 -28.29 -2.76 47.68
C THR A 117 -29.60 -2.15 48.14
N PHE A 118 -30.51 -2.99 48.59
CA PHE A 118 -31.68 -2.62 49.35
C PHE A 118 -32.07 -3.72 50.35
N GLY A 119 -31.94 -3.47 51.65
CA GLY A 119 -32.12 -4.47 52.67
C GLY A 119 -31.16 -5.65 52.52
N ILE A 120 -31.70 -6.84 52.33
CA ILE A 120 -30.93 -8.07 52.10
C ILE A 120 -30.69 -8.36 50.63
N TYR A 121 -31.28 -7.59 49.72
CA TYR A 121 -31.17 -7.79 48.28
C TYR A 121 -30.07 -6.93 47.72
N TYR A 122 -29.33 -7.51 46.78
CA TYR A 122 -28.27 -6.80 46.05
C TYR A 122 -28.15 -7.26 44.61
N THR A 123 -27.59 -6.39 43.78
CA THR A 123 -27.10 -6.69 42.46
C THR A 123 -25.76 -5.97 42.26
N LEU A 124 -24.94 -6.44 41.32
CA LEU A 124 -23.65 -5.83 41.05
C LEU A 124 -23.34 -5.83 39.55
N PHE A 125 -22.52 -4.91 39.14
CA PHE A 125 -22.00 -4.85 37.75
C PHE A 125 -20.56 -4.41 37.74
N PRO A 126 -19.76 -4.83 36.73
CA PRO A 126 -18.38 -4.48 36.62
C PRO A 126 -18.19 -3.07 36.01
N VAL A 127 -17.20 -2.38 36.51
CA VAL A 127 -16.62 -1.17 35.90
C VAL A 127 -15.12 -1.35 35.73
N ARG A 128 -14.53 -0.74 34.74
CA ARG A 128 -13.09 -0.73 34.56
C ARG A 128 -12.49 0.52 35.21
N VAL A 129 -11.53 0.33 36.09
CA VAL A 129 -10.70 1.41 36.63
C VAL A 129 -9.33 1.31 35.99
N LYS A 130 -8.97 2.34 35.22
CA LYS A 130 -7.68 2.42 34.54
C LYS A 130 -6.66 3.12 35.43
N ASP A 131 -5.44 2.64 35.41
CA ASP A 131 -4.30 3.36 35.98
C ASP A 131 -3.80 4.43 34.99
N ASP A 132 -2.71 5.10 35.32
CA ASP A 132 -2.13 6.14 34.47
C ASP A 132 -1.63 5.58 33.13
N LEU A 133 -1.82 6.35 32.06
CA LEU A 133 -1.33 6.04 30.73
C LEU A 133 0.21 6.04 30.72
N THR A 134 0.81 4.89 30.43
CA THR A 134 2.29 4.71 30.41
C THR A 134 2.88 4.71 29.03
N GLY A 135 2.12 4.27 28.02
CA GLY A 135 2.58 4.13 26.66
C GLY A 135 1.47 4.24 25.63
N PHE A 136 1.86 4.46 24.39
CA PHE A 136 0.99 4.48 23.23
C PHE A 136 1.76 3.99 22.00
N ASN A 137 1.19 3.04 21.26
CA ASN A 137 1.71 2.58 19.98
C ASN A 137 0.65 2.74 18.89
N ILE A 138 1.09 2.92 17.65
CA ILE A 138 0.23 3.05 16.47
C ILE A 138 0.25 1.71 15.73
N ASP A 139 -0.91 1.29 15.19
CA ASP A 139 -0.98 0.24 14.18
C ASP A 139 -0.62 0.83 12.81
N PRO A 140 0.59 0.58 12.30
CA PRO A 140 1.04 1.20 11.07
C PRO A 140 0.34 0.66 9.82
N THR A 141 -0.38 -0.46 9.94
CA THR A 141 -1.11 -1.07 8.80
C THR A 141 -2.49 -0.47 8.59
N SER A 142 -2.97 0.31 9.54
CA SER A 142 -4.34 0.85 9.55
C SER A 142 -4.49 2.19 8.84
N VAL A 143 -3.39 2.84 8.44
CA VAL A 143 -3.37 4.24 7.98
C VAL A 143 -2.48 4.42 6.76
N LYS A 144 -2.80 5.41 5.91
CA LYS A 144 -1.95 5.79 4.77
C LYS A 144 -0.57 6.23 5.26
N ARG A 145 0.50 5.73 4.63
CA ARG A 145 1.89 6.08 4.97
C ARG A 145 2.72 6.57 3.79
N ASN A 146 2.22 6.43 2.56
CA ASN A 146 2.88 6.87 1.35
C ASN A 146 2.27 8.19 0.90
N TYR A 147 3.07 9.22 0.81
CA TYR A 147 2.67 10.60 0.51
C TYR A 147 3.52 11.17 -0.62
N VAL A 148 3.00 12.20 -1.26
CA VAL A 148 3.77 13.07 -2.15
C VAL A 148 4.06 14.38 -1.43
N GLU A 149 5.21 14.97 -1.69
CA GLU A 149 5.61 16.25 -1.10
C GLU A 149 4.54 17.33 -1.30
N GLY A 150 4.13 17.98 -0.21
CA GLY A 150 3.03 18.94 -0.19
C GLY A 150 1.69 18.37 0.30
N GLU A 151 1.51 17.05 0.35
CA GLU A 151 0.32 16.46 0.97
C GLU A 151 0.34 16.64 2.50
N GLN A 152 -0.85 16.66 3.10
CA GLN A 152 -1.00 16.60 4.56
C GLN A 152 -1.18 15.15 5.00
N PHE A 153 -0.78 14.88 6.25
CA PHE A 153 -1.03 13.56 6.84
C PHE A 153 -2.54 13.28 6.91
N ASP A 154 -2.94 12.15 6.41
CA ASP A 154 -4.30 11.63 6.47
C ASP A 154 -4.42 10.68 7.67
N SER A 155 -5.29 11.03 8.61
CA SER A 155 -5.55 10.26 9.82
C SER A 155 -6.69 9.25 9.68
N GLU A 156 -7.29 9.11 8.50
CA GLU A 156 -8.35 8.15 8.28
C GLU A 156 -7.84 6.72 8.52
N GLY A 157 -8.60 5.94 9.28
CA GLY A 157 -8.22 4.58 9.66
C GLY A 157 -7.21 4.48 10.80
N LEU A 158 -6.71 5.59 11.36
CA LEU A 158 -5.72 5.57 12.43
C LEU A 158 -6.21 4.78 13.64
N LYS A 159 -5.42 3.82 14.07
CA LYS A 159 -5.63 2.98 15.25
C LYS A 159 -4.37 2.94 16.09
N GLY A 160 -4.56 2.79 17.37
CA GLY A 160 -3.43 2.63 18.28
C GLY A 160 -3.76 1.72 19.45
N THR A 161 -2.75 1.42 20.23
CA THR A 161 -2.87 0.68 21.50
C THR A 161 -2.37 1.57 22.62
N ALA A 162 -3.22 1.85 23.59
CA ALA A 162 -2.87 2.54 24.82
C ALA A 162 -2.48 1.51 25.89
N PHE A 163 -1.41 1.79 26.63
CA PHE A 163 -0.87 0.94 27.70
C PHE A 163 -0.96 1.70 29.03
N HIS A 164 -1.38 1.01 30.07
CA HIS A 164 -1.58 1.57 31.43
C HIS A 164 -0.62 0.94 32.42
N ALA A 165 -0.39 1.61 33.54
CA ALA A 165 0.60 1.20 34.55
C ALA A 165 0.25 -0.14 35.23
N ASP A 166 -1.02 -0.54 35.23
CA ASP A 166 -1.52 -1.82 35.75
C ASP A 166 -1.33 -2.99 34.79
N GLY A 167 -0.71 -2.75 33.61
CA GLY A 167 -0.52 -3.74 32.55
C GLY A 167 -1.75 -3.89 31.63
N TYR A 168 -2.81 -3.15 31.85
CA TYR A 168 -3.95 -3.11 30.93
C TYR A 168 -3.59 -2.40 29.64
N SER A 169 -4.09 -2.94 28.53
CA SER A 169 -3.97 -2.29 27.23
C SER A 169 -5.29 -2.35 26.48
N GLU A 170 -5.54 -1.35 25.67
CA GLU A 170 -6.75 -1.29 24.85
C GLU A 170 -6.47 -0.67 23.48
N THR A 171 -7.27 -1.08 22.50
CA THR A 171 -7.27 -0.46 21.19
C THR A 171 -8.06 0.84 21.24
N VAL A 172 -7.45 1.93 20.79
CA VAL A 172 -8.06 3.26 20.68
C VAL A 172 -8.23 3.64 19.21
N LEU A 173 -9.40 4.20 18.89
CA LEU A 173 -9.79 4.56 17.52
C LEU A 173 -10.00 6.06 17.35
N SER A 174 -9.86 6.84 18.43
CA SER A 174 -10.06 8.30 18.45
C SER A 174 -9.24 8.92 19.58
N GLY A 175 -9.30 10.24 19.69
CA GLY A 175 -8.54 10.98 20.72
C GLY A 175 -7.09 11.26 20.31
N PHE A 176 -6.77 11.11 19.02
CA PHE A 176 -5.46 11.38 18.47
C PHE A 176 -5.27 12.87 18.15
N SER A 177 -4.05 13.31 18.30
CA SER A 177 -3.59 14.64 17.89
C SER A 177 -2.37 14.46 16.99
N VAL A 178 -2.39 15.09 15.83
CA VAL A 178 -1.31 15.07 14.85
C VAL A 178 -1.00 16.50 14.43
N GLU A 179 0.28 16.83 14.25
CA GLU A 179 0.67 18.14 13.73
C GLU A 179 0.17 18.30 12.29
N SER A 180 -0.67 19.32 12.07
CA SER A 180 -1.18 19.66 10.75
C SER A 180 -0.15 20.50 10.00
N LYS A 181 0.66 19.84 9.16
CA LYS A 181 1.61 20.49 8.26
C LYS A 181 1.65 19.76 6.92
N ALA A 182 2.04 20.47 5.86
CA ALA A 182 2.40 19.81 4.61
C ALA A 182 3.67 18.98 4.81
N LEU A 183 3.63 17.72 4.37
CA LEU A 183 4.77 16.82 4.45
C LEU A 183 5.79 17.16 3.37
N THR A 184 7.05 17.01 3.70
CA THR A 184 8.19 17.22 2.81
C THR A 184 8.97 15.92 2.61
N ALA A 185 9.74 15.82 1.54
CA ALA A 185 10.59 14.66 1.27
C ALA A 185 11.64 14.40 2.39
N ALA A 186 11.83 15.35 3.31
CA ALA A 186 12.68 15.19 4.50
C ALA A 186 11.96 14.54 5.68
N ASP A 187 10.61 14.54 5.68
CA ASP A 187 9.83 13.93 6.76
C ASP A 187 9.89 12.41 6.64
N ARG A 188 10.31 11.74 7.71
CA ARG A 188 10.45 10.29 7.78
C ARG A 188 9.45 9.65 8.72
N TYR A 189 8.82 10.45 9.55
CA TYR A 189 7.76 10.01 10.46
C TYR A 189 6.82 11.17 10.77
N VAL A 190 5.60 10.81 11.13
CA VAL A 190 4.62 11.71 11.72
C VAL A 190 4.48 11.36 13.20
N THR A 191 4.49 12.36 14.06
CA THR A 191 4.25 12.16 15.49
C THR A 191 2.76 12.20 15.75
N VAL A 192 2.23 11.12 16.27
CA VAL A 192 0.84 11.00 16.72
C VAL A 192 0.83 10.95 18.22
N SER A 193 0.01 11.77 18.83
CA SER A 193 -0.18 11.83 20.28
C SER A 193 -1.58 11.34 20.65
N TYR A 194 -1.66 10.61 21.73
CA TYR A 194 -2.90 10.19 22.36
C TYR A 194 -2.95 10.74 23.79
N SER A 195 -4.09 11.29 24.17
CA SER A 195 -4.28 11.91 25.48
C SER A 195 -5.46 11.28 26.20
N GLU A 196 -5.23 10.87 27.42
CA GLU A 196 -6.28 10.35 28.31
C GLU A 196 -6.11 10.93 29.72
N TYR A 197 -7.18 11.49 30.27
CA TYR A 197 -7.19 12.11 31.61
C TYR A 197 -6.02 13.07 31.86
N GLY A 198 -5.63 13.84 30.87
CA GLY A 198 -4.57 14.83 30.96
C GLY A 198 -3.14 14.28 30.85
N ILE A 199 -2.97 12.97 30.67
CA ILE A 199 -1.68 12.35 30.38
C ILE A 199 -1.59 12.14 28.86
N THR A 200 -0.51 12.62 28.25
CA THR A 200 -0.26 12.49 26.81
C THR A 200 0.93 11.57 26.58
N LYS A 201 0.78 10.63 25.65
CA LYS A 201 1.85 9.78 25.11
C LYS A 201 1.89 9.91 23.61
N SER A 202 3.09 9.84 23.03
CA SER A 202 3.29 10.01 21.61
C SER A 202 4.03 8.82 21.03
N ALA A 203 3.68 8.46 19.81
CA ALA A 203 4.36 7.46 19.00
C ALA A 203 4.74 8.07 17.65
N ARG A 204 5.81 7.56 17.05
CA ARG A 204 6.24 7.93 15.71
C ARG A 204 5.72 6.92 14.71
N LEU A 205 4.98 7.40 13.73
CA LEU A 205 4.52 6.61 12.59
C LEU A 205 5.47 6.86 11.43
N PRO A 206 6.23 5.87 10.98
CA PRO A 206 7.07 6.01 9.80
C PRO A 206 6.23 6.32 8.56
N VAL A 207 6.62 7.33 7.81
CA VAL A 207 6.01 7.72 6.54
C VAL A 207 7.06 7.81 5.45
N TYR A 208 6.65 7.53 4.22
CA TYR A 208 7.43 7.79 3.03
C TYR A 208 6.83 8.97 2.28
N VAL A 209 7.65 10.00 2.04
CA VAL A 209 7.22 11.18 1.30
C VAL A 209 8.07 11.28 0.04
N MET A 210 7.43 11.03 -1.11
CA MET A 210 8.08 11.12 -2.41
C MET A 210 8.23 12.59 -2.81
N SER A 211 9.43 12.95 -3.24
CA SER A 211 9.69 14.28 -3.79
C SER A 211 9.01 14.45 -5.14
N VAL A 212 8.31 15.55 -5.34
CA VAL A 212 7.66 15.87 -6.61
C VAL A 212 8.70 16.02 -7.71
N GLY A 213 8.61 15.19 -8.72
CA GLY A 213 9.38 15.33 -9.97
C GLY A 213 10.83 14.87 -9.94
N LYS A 214 11.33 14.19 -8.90
CA LYS A 214 12.74 13.79 -8.79
C LYS A 214 13.03 12.30 -8.69
N ASP A 215 12.08 11.46 -8.30
CA ASP A 215 12.39 10.03 -8.16
C ASP A 215 12.14 9.25 -9.45
N MET A 216 13.07 9.44 -10.40
CA MET A 216 13.06 8.73 -11.69
C MET A 216 13.51 7.26 -11.54
N SER A 217 13.92 6.85 -10.34
CA SER A 217 14.43 5.50 -10.07
C SER A 217 13.32 4.48 -9.78
N LYS A 218 12.11 4.93 -9.50
CA LYS A 218 10.97 4.07 -9.10
C LYS A 218 10.21 3.52 -10.30
N GLY A 219 9.70 2.28 -10.15
CA GLY A 219 8.82 1.60 -11.10
C GLY A 219 7.35 1.93 -10.90
N GLY A 220 6.48 1.20 -11.60
CA GLY A 220 5.03 1.26 -11.39
C GLY A 220 4.27 2.27 -12.26
N GLN A 221 4.97 3.11 -13.04
CA GLN A 221 4.33 4.00 -14.01
C GLN A 221 4.02 3.25 -15.33
N ALA A 222 3.13 3.82 -16.15
CA ALA A 222 2.79 3.25 -17.44
C ALA A 222 4.01 3.21 -18.39
N GLU A 223 4.21 2.06 -19.02
CA GLU A 223 5.25 1.83 -20.00
C GLU A 223 4.68 1.38 -21.34
N LEU A 224 5.25 1.86 -22.43
CA LEU A 224 5.01 1.33 -23.77
C LEU A 224 6.13 0.38 -24.15
N LYS A 225 5.77 -0.78 -24.71
CA LYS A 225 6.69 -1.85 -25.05
C LYS A 225 6.88 -1.98 -26.54
N TYR A 226 8.12 -2.23 -26.94
CA TYR A 226 8.58 -2.41 -28.31
C TYR A 226 9.53 -3.60 -28.35
N SER A 227 9.36 -4.49 -29.32
CA SER A 227 10.18 -5.71 -29.41
C SER A 227 10.88 -5.83 -30.74
N CYS A 228 12.06 -6.41 -30.70
CA CYS A 228 12.79 -6.90 -31.87
C CYS A 228 13.53 -8.19 -31.49
N GLY A 229 14.25 -8.82 -32.42
CA GLY A 229 15.03 -10.03 -32.13
C GLY A 229 16.08 -9.87 -31.04
N ALA A 230 16.53 -8.65 -30.76
CA ALA A 230 17.49 -8.33 -29.70
C ALA A 230 16.84 -8.27 -28.29
N GLY A 231 15.51 -8.31 -28.17
CA GLY A 231 14.82 -8.25 -26.89
C GLY A 231 13.60 -7.34 -26.89
N GLU A 232 13.14 -6.98 -25.69
CA GLU A 232 12.05 -6.03 -25.47
C GLU A 232 12.59 -4.71 -24.93
N ALA A 233 12.15 -3.61 -25.53
CA ALA A 233 12.37 -2.26 -25.02
C ALA A 233 11.09 -1.74 -24.38
N SER A 234 11.19 -0.97 -23.32
CA SER A 234 10.08 -0.20 -22.79
C SER A 234 10.45 1.27 -22.56
N VAL A 235 9.48 2.15 -22.73
CA VAL A 235 9.56 3.56 -22.43
C VAL A 235 8.57 3.92 -21.37
N ASN A 236 9.06 4.44 -20.26
CA ASN A 236 8.21 4.93 -19.18
C ASN A 236 7.63 6.29 -19.57
N LEU A 237 6.30 6.38 -19.61
CA LEU A 237 5.57 7.55 -20.11
C LEU A 237 5.63 8.77 -19.18
N PHE A 238 5.98 8.56 -17.93
CA PHE A 238 6.12 9.66 -16.95
C PHE A 238 7.54 10.24 -16.90
N THR A 239 8.55 9.37 -17.03
CA THR A 239 9.95 9.75 -16.79
C THR A 239 10.82 9.75 -18.05
N ASP A 240 10.32 9.30 -19.21
CA ASP A 240 11.07 9.06 -20.47
C ASP A 240 12.18 8.03 -20.31
N ARG A 241 12.14 7.24 -19.24
CA ARG A 241 13.13 6.23 -18.99
C ARG A 241 13.00 5.11 -20.01
N ILE A 242 14.13 4.76 -20.61
CA ILE A 242 14.27 3.61 -21.49
C ILE A 242 14.76 2.43 -20.66
N ARG A 243 14.08 1.29 -20.77
CA ARG A 243 14.50 0.01 -20.25
C ARG A 243 14.56 -1.00 -21.38
N LEU A 244 15.64 -1.77 -21.45
CA LEU A 244 15.74 -2.93 -22.34
C LEU A 244 15.83 -4.19 -21.50
N GLU A 245 15.28 -5.28 -22.01
CA GLU A 245 15.40 -6.60 -21.41
C GLU A 245 15.60 -7.65 -22.49
N ARG A 246 16.62 -8.47 -22.32
CA ARG A 246 16.81 -9.68 -23.12
C ARG A 246 17.00 -10.86 -22.20
N HIS A 247 16.25 -11.92 -22.50
CA HIS A 247 16.45 -13.20 -21.84
C HIS A 247 17.66 -13.91 -22.47
N ASP A 248 18.71 -14.14 -21.68
CA ASP A 248 19.96 -14.71 -22.15
C ASP A 248 20.02 -16.22 -21.98
N MET A 249 19.74 -16.72 -20.79
CA MET A 249 20.02 -18.10 -20.47
C MET A 249 18.91 -18.72 -19.62
N ASN A 250 18.53 -19.95 -19.95
CA ASN A 250 17.72 -20.83 -19.13
C ASN A 250 18.46 -22.13 -18.84
N ALA A 251 18.32 -22.64 -17.64
CA ALA A 251 18.74 -23.95 -17.23
C ALA A 251 17.62 -24.64 -16.42
N GLY A 252 17.54 -25.97 -16.54
CA GLY A 252 16.48 -26.75 -15.88
C GLY A 252 15.21 -26.87 -16.69
N ALA A 253 14.18 -27.48 -16.11
CA ALA A 253 12.88 -27.70 -16.71
C ALA A 253 11.77 -27.58 -15.66
N ASN A 254 10.59 -27.17 -16.09
CA ASN A 254 9.39 -27.01 -15.25
C ASN A 254 9.62 -26.05 -14.06
N SER A 255 9.11 -26.39 -12.89
CA SER A 255 9.26 -25.61 -11.64
C SER A 255 10.71 -25.46 -11.14
N TYR A 256 11.66 -26.15 -11.77
CA TYR A 256 13.09 -26.14 -11.43
C TYR A 256 13.92 -25.30 -12.42
N ALA A 257 13.27 -24.65 -13.36
CA ALA A 257 13.94 -23.77 -14.29
C ALA A 257 14.49 -22.53 -13.55
N PHE A 258 15.71 -22.16 -13.91
CA PHE A 258 16.33 -20.91 -13.52
C PHE A 258 17.02 -20.30 -14.73
N GLY A 259 17.15 -19.02 -14.75
CA GLY A 259 17.73 -18.32 -15.87
C GLY A 259 18.20 -16.94 -15.46
N LEU A 260 18.68 -16.21 -16.42
CA LEU A 260 19.02 -14.80 -16.27
C LEU A 260 18.73 -14.02 -17.54
N SER A 261 18.47 -12.73 -17.34
CA SER A 261 18.31 -11.73 -18.40
C SER A 261 19.30 -10.61 -18.16
N HIS A 262 19.79 -9.98 -19.20
CA HIS A 262 20.41 -8.68 -19.03
C HIS A 262 19.38 -7.56 -19.21
N ILE A 263 19.52 -6.55 -18.37
CA ILE A 263 18.63 -5.40 -18.28
C ILE A 263 19.44 -4.13 -18.49
N TYR A 264 18.99 -3.24 -19.36
CA TYR A 264 19.41 -1.85 -19.40
C TYR A 264 18.36 -0.96 -18.77
N ASN A 265 18.77 0.02 -17.99
CA ASN A 265 17.89 1.07 -17.50
C ASN A 265 18.60 2.42 -17.57
N SER A 266 18.06 3.34 -18.35
CA SER A 266 18.68 4.65 -18.60
C SER A 266 18.83 5.54 -17.37
N CYS A 267 18.15 5.20 -16.26
CA CYS A 267 18.27 5.89 -14.97
C CYS A 267 19.19 5.14 -13.99
N PHE A 268 19.69 3.99 -14.37
CA PHE A 268 20.65 3.26 -13.56
C PHE A 268 22.05 3.80 -13.77
N ASP A 269 22.55 4.51 -12.79
CA ASP A 269 23.93 4.99 -12.78
C ASP A 269 24.71 4.27 -11.69
N GLU A 270 25.64 3.42 -12.10
CA GLU A 270 26.50 2.65 -11.22
C GLU A 270 27.33 3.54 -10.27
N SER A 271 27.61 4.78 -10.68
CA SER A 271 28.42 5.71 -9.87
C SER A 271 27.68 6.35 -8.70
N LEU A 272 26.35 6.45 -8.77
CA LEU A 272 25.54 7.20 -7.80
C LEU A 272 24.96 6.33 -6.68
N SER A 273 24.77 5.05 -6.92
CA SER A 273 23.86 4.23 -6.14
C SER A 273 24.49 3.30 -5.12
N LEU A 274 25.77 3.00 -5.29
CA LEU A 274 26.38 1.87 -4.58
C LEU A 274 27.36 2.30 -3.49
N LYS A 275 27.16 3.50 -2.95
CA LYS A 275 27.93 4.00 -1.81
C LYS A 275 27.34 3.46 -0.51
N GLN A 276 27.81 2.30 -0.07
CA GLN A 276 27.62 1.95 1.32
C GLN A 276 28.86 1.26 1.90
N GLY A 277 29.28 1.76 3.03
CA GLY A 277 30.36 1.19 3.80
C GLY A 277 31.65 1.08 3.01
N SER A 278 32.41 0.03 3.19
CA SER A 278 33.69 -0.24 2.54
C SER A 278 33.59 -1.02 1.22
N GLY A 279 32.39 -1.18 0.63
CA GLY A 279 32.21 -1.98 -0.58
C GLY A 279 31.29 -1.35 -1.63
N TYR A 280 31.85 -1.15 -2.84
CA TYR A 280 31.04 -0.85 -4.04
C TYR A 280 30.59 -2.17 -4.66
N TYR A 281 29.27 -2.38 -4.80
CA TYR A 281 28.77 -3.47 -5.62
C TYR A 281 28.72 -3.01 -7.08
N LYS A 282 29.48 -3.66 -7.94
CA LYS A 282 29.46 -3.41 -9.38
C LYS A 282 28.62 -4.45 -10.09
N THR A 283 27.90 -4.03 -11.13
CA THR A 283 27.14 -4.97 -11.99
C THR A 283 28.01 -5.70 -12.97
N HIS A 284 29.22 -5.17 -13.26
CA HIS A 284 30.19 -5.75 -14.18
C HIS A 284 29.68 -5.89 -15.63
N MET A 285 28.69 -5.08 -16.04
CA MET A 285 28.13 -5.08 -17.39
C MET A 285 28.20 -3.72 -18.10
N GLY A 286 28.95 -2.79 -17.54
CA GLY A 286 29.04 -1.42 -18.06
C GLY A 286 27.85 -0.55 -17.61
N LYS A 287 27.90 0.71 -18.02
CA LYS A 287 26.94 1.74 -17.59
C LYS A 287 25.53 1.43 -18.06
N GLY A 288 24.58 1.44 -17.13
CA GLY A 288 23.16 1.23 -17.37
C GLY A 288 22.75 -0.24 -17.46
N PHE A 289 23.70 -1.18 -17.58
CA PHE A 289 23.41 -2.61 -17.66
C PHE A 289 23.64 -3.37 -16.35
N LYS A 290 22.82 -4.37 -16.11
CA LYS A 290 22.95 -5.37 -15.04
C LYS A 290 22.26 -6.67 -15.44
N LEU A 291 22.51 -7.74 -14.70
CA LEU A 291 21.67 -8.94 -14.77
C LEU A 291 20.45 -8.77 -13.84
N ASP A 292 19.31 -9.35 -14.22
CA ASP A 292 18.09 -9.36 -13.42
C ASP A 292 18.28 -10.03 -12.05
N VAL A 293 19.19 -10.99 -11.99
CA VAL A 293 19.58 -11.70 -10.75
C VAL A 293 20.56 -10.90 -9.87
N GLN A 294 21.15 -9.84 -10.36
CA GLN A 294 21.97 -8.93 -9.55
C GLN A 294 21.07 -7.94 -8.81
N GLN A 295 20.58 -8.38 -7.67
CA GLN A 295 19.70 -7.63 -6.79
C GLN A 295 20.43 -7.34 -5.48
N TYR A 296 20.21 -6.15 -4.94
CA TYR A 296 20.98 -5.65 -3.79
C TYR A 296 20.06 -5.01 -2.75
N LEU A 297 20.43 -5.19 -1.49
CA LEU A 297 19.77 -4.59 -0.34
C LEU A 297 20.79 -3.77 0.45
N PHE A 298 20.48 -2.51 0.71
CA PHE A 298 21.36 -1.57 1.42
C PHE A 298 20.65 -0.96 2.61
N GLU A 299 21.39 -0.66 3.66
CA GLU A 299 20.91 0.21 4.71
C GLU A 299 20.71 1.63 4.16
N GLY A 300 19.51 2.16 4.34
CA GLY A 300 19.17 3.52 4.02
C GLY A 300 19.38 4.48 5.19
N LYS A 301 18.77 5.66 5.10
CA LYS A 301 18.76 6.62 6.22
C LYS A 301 17.58 6.32 7.14
N ASN A 302 17.75 6.63 8.45
CA ASN A 302 16.68 6.53 9.45
C ASN A 302 16.06 5.13 9.55
N ASP A 303 16.91 4.11 9.68
CA ASP A 303 16.51 2.70 9.81
C ASP A 303 15.71 2.16 8.62
N SER A 304 15.83 2.77 7.44
CA SER A 304 15.24 2.24 6.20
C SER A 304 16.20 1.28 5.51
N TYR A 305 15.66 0.52 4.55
CA TYR A 305 16.45 -0.26 3.60
C TYR A 305 16.09 0.15 2.18
N GLU A 306 17.11 0.21 1.32
CA GLU A 306 16.97 0.47 -0.10
C GLU A 306 17.24 -0.83 -0.86
N TYR A 307 16.28 -1.26 -1.66
CA TYR A 307 16.35 -2.49 -2.45
C TYR A 307 16.40 -2.16 -3.95
N LEU A 308 17.45 -2.62 -4.61
CA LEU A 308 17.56 -2.60 -6.08
C LEU A 308 17.04 -3.92 -6.62
N ASP A 309 15.94 -3.88 -7.35
CA ASP A 309 15.27 -5.05 -7.89
C ASP A 309 15.91 -5.62 -9.17
N GLY A 310 15.36 -6.74 -9.67
CA GLY A 310 15.80 -7.37 -10.91
C GLY A 310 15.67 -6.47 -12.13
N ALA A 311 14.68 -5.60 -12.18
CA ALA A 311 14.42 -4.70 -13.29
C ALA A 311 15.24 -3.38 -13.25
N GLY A 312 16.00 -3.17 -12.17
CA GLY A 312 16.80 -1.96 -11.97
C GLY A 312 16.03 -0.80 -11.35
N TYR A 313 14.94 -1.10 -10.63
CA TYR A 313 14.20 -0.11 -9.88
C TYR A 313 14.60 -0.11 -8.40
N TRP A 314 14.52 1.05 -7.78
CA TRP A 314 14.78 1.22 -6.36
C TRP A 314 13.47 1.21 -5.57
N HIS A 315 13.46 0.44 -4.49
CA HIS A 315 12.35 0.34 -3.55
C HIS A 315 12.85 0.68 -2.16
N THR A 316 12.05 1.40 -1.40
CA THR A 316 12.37 1.76 -0.02
C THR A 316 11.53 0.96 0.94
N PHE A 317 12.16 0.33 1.91
CA PHE A 317 11.51 -0.35 3.01
C PHE A 317 11.59 0.49 4.28
N LEU A 318 10.48 0.75 4.93
CA LEU A 318 10.41 1.46 6.20
C LEU A 318 10.06 0.51 7.36
N PRO A 319 10.61 0.76 8.57
CA PRO A 319 10.35 -0.09 9.71
C PRO A 319 8.87 -0.12 10.08
N LEU A 320 8.36 -1.31 10.44
CA LEU A 320 7.01 -1.49 10.97
C LEU A 320 6.86 -1.06 12.44
N GLY A 321 7.98 -0.82 13.13
CA GLY A 321 8.00 -0.42 14.52
C GLY A 321 8.06 -1.59 15.51
N ASP A 322 8.09 -2.83 15.03
CA ASP A 322 8.29 -4.05 15.85
C ASP A 322 9.76 -4.44 16.02
N GLY A 323 10.67 -3.71 15.39
CA GLY A 323 12.12 -3.92 15.46
C GLY A 323 12.64 -5.03 14.53
N GLU A 324 11.79 -5.74 13.81
CA GLU A 324 12.19 -6.87 12.98
C GLU A 324 11.74 -6.77 11.52
N ARG A 325 10.60 -6.12 11.26
CA ARG A 325 9.97 -6.11 9.94
C ARG A 325 9.93 -4.72 9.34
N TYR A 326 9.98 -4.72 8.01
CA TYR A 326 9.91 -3.52 7.19
C TYR A 326 8.91 -3.75 6.06
N TYR A 327 8.22 -2.71 5.65
CA TYR A 327 7.26 -2.74 4.55
C TYR A 327 7.77 -1.91 3.36
N ASP A 328 7.41 -2.30 2.16
CA ASP A 328 7.70 -1.50 0.97
C ASP A 328 6.81 -0.26 0.90
N THR A 329 7.36 0.82 0.32
CA THR A 329 6.66 2.10 0.19
C THR A 329 5.96 2.26 -1.17
N ASP A 330 6.15 1.31 -2.08
CA ASP A 330 5.72 1.41 -3.48
C ASP A 330 4.43 0.63 -3.75
N GLY A 331 3.88 -0.04 -2.75
CA GLY A 331 2.65 -0.82 -2.84
C GLY A 331 2.83 -2.16 -3.58
N LEU A 332 4.04 -2.70 -3.58
CA LEU A 332 4.32 -4.04 -4.14
C LEU A 332 3.92 -5.18 -3.19
N ASN A 333 3.46 -4.83 -1.99
CA ASN A 333 3.10 -5.77 -0.92
C ASN A 333 4.25 -6.71 -0.53
N LEU A 334 5.47 -6.18 -0.54
CA LEU A 334 6.67 -6.88 -0.10
C LEU A 334 6.92 -6.64 1.38
N THR A 335 7.36 -7.67 2.08
CA THR A 335 7.80 -7.57 3.47
C THR A 335 9.26 -7.94 3.56
N LEU A 336 10.08 -7.05 4.13
CA LEU A 336 11.47 -7.32 4.46
C LEU A 336 11.57 -7.70 5.94
N LYS A 337 12.32 -8.76 6.25
CA LYS A 337 12.61 -9.19 7.61
C LYS A 337 14.08 -9.57 7.75
N GLN A 338 14.73 -9.16 8.84
CA GLN A 338 16.02 -9.70 9.23
C GLN A 338 15.86 -11.12 9.78
N THR A 339 16.56 -12.09 9.21
CA THR A 339 16.48 -13.52 9.56
C THR A 339 17.66 -14.00 10.38
N ALA A 340 18.85 -13.38 10.19
CA ALA A 340 20.05 -13.59 10.98
C ALA A 340 20.93 -12.34 10.93
N GLU A 341 22.07 -12.35 11.62
CA GLU A 341 23.08 -11.30 11.51
C GLU A 341 23.56 -11.21 10.05
N ASN A 342 23.40 -10.04 9.42
CA ASN A 342 23.69 -9.76 8.01
C ASN A 342 22.86 -10.57 6.99
N GLU A 343 21.80 -11.27 7.41
CA GLU A 343 20.88 -11.97 6.51
C GLU A 343 19.47 -11.37 6.60
N PHE A 344 18.89 -11.11 5.41
CA PHE A 344 17.55 -10.53 5.27
C PHE A 344 16.75 -11.33 4.24
N ALA A 345 15.43 -11.40 4.44
CA ALA A 345 14.51 -11.99 3.48
C ALA A 345 13.44 -10.99 3.06
N ILE A 346 13.29 -10.77 1.76
CA ILE A 346 12.13 -10.12 1.15
C ILE A 346 11.12 -11.23 0.79
N THR A 347 9.89 -11.09 1.26
CA THR A 347 8.81 -12.05 1.02
C THR A 347 7.68 -11.35 0.28
N ASP A 348 7.18 -11.95 -0.83
CA ASP A 348 6.02 -11.48 -1.58
C ASP A 348 4.69 -11.99 -0.96
N GLU A 349 3.55 -11.54 -1.51
CA GLU A 349 2.21 -11.97 -1.07
C GLU A 349 1.97 -13.47 -1.20
N GLN A 350 2.62 -14.13 -2.15
CA GLN A 350 2.50 -15.57 -2.36
C GLN A 350 3.38 -16.36 -1.39
N GLY A 351 4.33 -15.70 -0.72
CA GLY A 351 5.27 -16.31 0.21
C GLY A 351 6.59 -16.75 -0.43
N ASN A 352 6.88 -16.34 -1.69
CA ASN A 352 8.21 -16.52 -2.27
C ASN A 352 9.20 -15.61 -1.57
N LYS A 353 10.45 -16.06 -1.46
CA LYS A 353 11.47 -15.31 -0.73
C LYS A 353 12.70 -15.04 -1.60
N LEU A 354 13.21 -13.81 -1.48
CA LEU A 354 14.54 -13.42 -1.90
C LEU A 354 15.37 -13.27 -0.63
N VAL A 355 16.45 -14.01 -0.52
CA VAL A 355 17.33 -13.97 0.66
C VAL A 355 18.63 -13.28 0.30
N PHE A 356 18.98 -12.28 1.08
CA PHE A 356 20.17 -11.45 0.93
C PHE A 356 21.16 -11.72 2.06
N GLU A 357 22.40 -11.95 1.72
CA GLU A 357 23.50 -12.04 2.67
C GLU A 357 24.50 -10.93 2.39
N SER A 358 24.83 -10.15 3.41
CA SER A 358 25.70 -8.98 3.26
C SER A 358 25.27 -8.05 2.11
N GLY A 359 23.96 -7.87 1.96
CA GLY A 359 23.36 -6.99 0.96
C GLY A 359 23.27 -7.54 -0.46
N ARG A 360 23.64 -8.79 -0.73
CA ARG A 360 23.56 -9.43 -2.06
C ARG A 360 22.54 -10.56 -2.05
N LEU A 361 21.80 -10.72 -3.15
CA LEU A 361 20.92 -11.87 -3.33
C LEU A 361 21.75 -13.15 -3.33
N CYS A 362 21.57 -14.02 -2.34
CA CYS A 362 22.28 -15.28 -2.23
C CYS A 362 21.42 -16.50 -2.57
N LYS A 363 20.10 -16.41 -2.40
CA LYS A 363 19.16 -17.47 -2.80
C LYS A 363 17.74 -16.98 -2.99
N THR A 364 16.96 -17.74 -3.77
CA THR A 364 15.51 -17.58 -3.83
C THR A 364 14.83 -18.88 -3.41
N ILE A 365 13.68 -18.75 -2.72
CA ILE A 365 12.91 -19.87 -2.18
C ILE A 365 11.48 -19.73 -2.67
N SER A 366 10.94 -20.80 -3.27
CA SER A 366 9.56 -20.82 -3.76
C SER A 366 8.58 -21.11 -2.62
N CYS A 367 7.44 -20.43 -2.61
CA CYS A 367 6.33 -20.68 -1.69
C CYS A 367 5.73 -22.09 -1.84
N HIS A 368 5.79 -22.66 -3.06
CA HIS A 368 5.23 -23.99 -3.35
C HIS A 368 6.09 -25.14 -2.82
N ASN A 369 7.38 -24.93 -2.67
CA ASN A 369 8.30 -25.92 -2.13
C ASN A 369 9.55 -25.28 -1.54
N SER A 370 9.53 -25.08 -0.23
CA SER A 370 10.63 -24.45 0.52
C SER A 370 11.96 -25.24 0.50
N ASN A 371 11.94 -26.51 0.04
CA ASN A 371 13.15 -27.30 -0.14
C ASN A 371 13.86 -27.02 -1.48
N VAL A 372 13.25 -26.21 -2.36
CA VAL A 372 13.81 -25.81 -3.65
C VAL A 372 14.36 -24.41 -3.53
N GLU A 373 15.67 -24.32 -3.48
CA GLU A 373 16.39 -23.05 -3.45
C GLU A 373 17.19 -22.88 -4.73
N LYS A 374 17.12 -21.71 -5.34
CA LYS A 374 18.07 -21.28 -6.37
C LYS A 374 19.19 -20.52 -5.66
N ILE A 375 20.42 -20.97 -5.87
CA ILE A 375 21.60 -20.45 -5.19
C ILE A 375 22.36 -19.54 -6.15
N PHE A 376 22.85 -18.43 -5.65
CA PHE A 376 23.67 -17.45 -6.34
C PHE A 376 25.03 -17.37 -5.61
N ASP A 377 26.03 -18.02 -6.19
CA ASP A 377 27.37 -18.06 -5.61
C ASP A 377 28.26 -16.96 -6.20
N TYR A 378 29.02 -16.30 -5.33
CA TYR A 378 29.92 -15.21 -5.68
C TYR A 378 31.38 -15.62 -5.51
N ASN A 379 32.24 -15.17 -6.39
CA ASN A 379 33.68 -15.37 -6.29
C ASN A 379 34.32 -14.43 -5.23
N GLN A 380 35.61 -14.58 -4.99
CA GLN A 380 36.33 -13.76 -4.01
C GLN A 380 36.37 -12.27 -4.35
N ALA A 381 36.22 -11.91 -5.63
CA ALA A 381 36.11 -10.52 -6.09
C ALA A 381 34.68 -9.97 -5.88
N GLY A 382 33.73 -10.77 -5.40
CA GLY A 382 32.37 -10.38 -5.19
C GLY A 382 31.50 -10.35 -6.46
N GLN A 383 31.96 -11.00 -7.54
CA GLN A 383 31.22 -11.14 -8.77
C GLN A 383 30.38 -12.42 -8.72
N LEU A 384 29.16 -12.37 -9.25
CA LEU A 384 28.28 -13.56 -9.37
C LEU A 384 28.95 -14.58 -10.31
N ALA A 385 29.29 -15.75 -9.77
CA ALA A 385 30.04 -16.77 -10.49
C ALA A 385 29.18 -17.94 -10.98
N GLU A 386 28.24 -18.40 -10.15
CA GLU A 386 27.42 -19.56 -10.46
C GLU A 386 25.97 -19.37 -10.00
N ILE A 387 25.04 -19.94 -10.76
CA ILE A 387 23.61 -20.06 -10.40
C ILE A 387 23.20 -21.52 -10.58
N TYR A 388 22.60 -22.13 -9.55
CA TYR A 388 22.15 -23.51 -9.61
C TYR A 388 20.99 -23.78 -8.64
N ASP A 389 20.33 -24.93 -8.83
CA ASP A 389 19.36 -25.49 -7.89
C ASP A 389 20.11 -26.25 -6.79
N ASN A 390 19.80 -26.02 -5.52
CA ASN A 390 20.47 -26.63 -4.36
C ASN A 390 20.49 -28.18 -4.39
N ARG A 391 19.55 -28.81 -5.11
CA ARG A 391 19.41 -30.27 -5.24
C ARG A 391 20.16 -30.83 -6.44
N ASN A 392 20.59 -30.00 -7.39
CA ASN A 392 21.28 -30.45 -8.60
C ASN A 392 22.37 -29.49 -9.06
N LYS A 393 23.50 -29.50 -8.40
CA LYS A 393 24.68 -28.71 -8.75
C LYS A 393 25.36 -29.13 -10.07
N SER A 394 24.98 -30.28 -10.66
CA SER A 394 25.53 -30.71 -11.94
C SER A 394 25.00 -29.92 -13.13
N LEU A 395 23.86 -29.22 -12.95
CA LEU A 395 23.32 -28.27 -13.91
C LEU A 395 23.41 -26.87 -13.32
N LYS A 396 24.17 -26.00 -13.96
CA LYS A 396 24.40 -24.64 -13.50
C LYS A 396 24.62 -23.65 -14.63
N ILE A 397 24.42 -22.38 -14.33
CA ILE A 397 24.86 -21.26 -15.15
C ILE A 397 26.15 -20.73 -14.53
N CYS A 398 27.20 -20.63 -15.34
CA CYS A 398 28.51 -20.08 -14.93
C CYS A 398 28.71 -18.73 -15.62
N LEU A 399 29.23 -17.75 -14.88
CA LEU A 399 29.54 -16.43 -15.37
C LEU A 399 31.06 -16.24 -15.36
N GLU A 400 31.61 -15.75 -16.46
CA GLU A 400 33.04 -15.50 -16.64
C GLU A 400 33.28 -14.03 -16.90
N TYR A 401 34.32 -13.50 -16.28
CA TYR A 401 34.68 -12.08 -16.34
C TYR A 401 36.06 -11.91 -16.96
N ASP A 402 36.23 -10.88 -17.74
CA ASP A 402 37.53 -10.47 -18.26
C ASP A 402 38.45 -10.02 -17.11
N GLU A 403 39.65 -10.56 -17.04
CA GLU A 403 40.58 -10.30 -15.95
C GLU A 403 41.08 -8.84 -15.92
N GLY A 404 41.15 -8.16 -17.07
CA GLY A 404 41.68 -6.81 -17.18
C GLY A 404 40.64 -5.74 -16.83
N SER A 405 39.45 -5.83 -17.41
CA SER A 405 38.35 -4.87 -17.22
C SER A 405 37.44 -5.24 -16.05
N GLY A 406 37.38 -6.51 -15.69
CA GLY A 406 36.41 -7.04 -14.70
C GLY A 406 34.97 -7.10 -15.22
N LEU A 407 34.75 -6.89 -16.53
CA LEU A 407 33.44 -6.94 -17.15
C LEU A 407 33.03 -8.39 -17.48
N LEU A 408 31.73 -8.66 -17.48
CA LEU A 408 31.16 -9.96 -17.83
C LEU A 408 31.49 -10.29 -19.28
N ASN A 409 32.26 -11.36 -19.50
CA ASN A 409 32.71 -11.79 -20.81
C ASN A 409 31.83 -12.89 -21.42
N ALA A 410 31.42 -13.84 -20.58
CA ALA A 410 30.60 -14.95 -21.06
C ALA A 410 29.65 -15.48 -19.98
N VAL A 411 28.52 -16.04 -20.43
CA VAL A 411 27.60 -16.82 -19.60
C VAL A 411 27.44 -18.19 -20.25
N ARG A 412 27.60 -19.25 -19.44
CA ARG A 412 27.52 -20.65 -19.92
C ARG A 412 26.53 -21.46 -19.11
N CYS A 413 25.65 -22.20 -19.80
CA CYS A 413 24.90 -23.27 -19.19
C CYS A 413 25.75 -24.56 -19.23
N VAL A 414 26.10 -25.08 -18.05
CA VAL A 414 26.94 -26.26 -17.89
C VAL A 414 26.11 -27.40 -17.30
N LYS A 415 26.18 -28.59 -17.95
CA LYS A 415 25.54 -29.81 -17.43
C LYS A 415 26.55 -30.95 -17.37
N ASN A 416 26.76 -31.52 -16.20
CA ASN A 416 27.73 -32.57 -15.95
C ASN A 416 29.16 -32.20 -16.44
N GLY A 417 29.58 -30.99 -16.22
CA GLY A 417 30.88 -30.45 -16.63
C GLY A 417 31.01 -30.07 -18.11
N ALA A 418 29.97 -30.27 -18.92
CA ALA A 418 29.99 -29.94 -20.35
C ALA A 418 29.15 -28.70 -20.64
N THR A 419 29.70 -27.72 -21.34
CA THR A 419 28.95 -26.54 -21.83
C THR A 419 27.89 -26.98 -22.83
N LYS A 420 26.67 -26.55 -22.62
CA LYS A 420 25.51 -26.85 -23.50
C LYS A 420 25.07 -25.64 -24.31
N ARG A 421 25.27 -24.44 -23.77
CA ARG A 421 24.92 -23.18 -24.37
C ARG A 421 25.86 -22.10 -23.83
N GLU A 422 26.22 -21.15 -24.66
CA GLU A 422 27.07 -20.02 -24.25
C GLU A 422 26.69 -18.73 -24.97
N ILE A 423 26.84 -17.62 -24.26
CA ILE A 423 26.63 -16.26 -24.76
C ILE A 423 27.84 -15.45 -24.41
N PHE A 424 28.36 -14.68 -25.37
CA PHE A 424 29.49 -13.77 -25.22
C PHE A 424 29.00 -12.32 -25.18
N TYR A 425 29.67 -11.49 -24.41
CA TYR A 425 29.41 -10.05 -24.26
C TYR A 425 30.63 -9.25 -24.72
N ALA A 426 30.40 -8.25 -25.57
CA ALA A 426 31.45 -7.38 -26.05
C ALA A 426 31.18 -5.92 -25.65
N TYR A 427 32.27 -5.20 -25.38
CA TYR A 427 32.25 -3.83 -24.89
C TYR A 427 33.12 -2.92 -25.75
N ASP A 428 32.75 -1.63 -25.83
CA ASP A 428 33.58 -0.61 -26.44
C ASP A 428 34.70 -0.14 -25.50
N SER A 429 35.52 0.77 -25.98
CA SER A 429 36.65 1.35 -25.23
C SER A 429 36.21 2.14 -23.97
N LEU A 430 34.95 2.52 -23.89
CA LEU A 430 34.35 3.19 -22.72
C LEU A 430 33.72 2.20 -21.73
N GLY A 431 33.81 0.90 -22.00
CA GLY A 431 33.21 -0.15 -21.18
C GLY A 431 31.69 -0.24 -21.31
N ARG A 432 31.08 0.25 -22.40
CA ARG A 432 29.65 0.12 -22.68
C ARG A 432 29.38 -1.19 -23.43
N LEU A 433 28.35 -1.93 -23.07
CA LEU A 433 27.95 -3.16 -23.74
C LEU A 433 27.48 -2.86 -25.17
N ILE A 434 28.19 -3.33 -26.19
CA ILE A 434 27.88 -3.08 -27.60
C ILE A 434 27.26 -4.27 -28.31
N SER A 435 27.51 -5.49 -27.85
CA SER A 435 26.83 -6.66 -28.42
C SER A 435 26.79 -7.86 -27.47
N THR A 436 25.84 -8.72 -27.74
CA THR A 436 25.81 -10.10 -27.22
C THR A 436 25.78 -11.07 -28.40
N THR A 437 26.53 -12.17 -28.31
CA THR A 437 26.63 -13.16 -29.38
C THR A 437 26.28 -14.56 -28.85
N GLU A 438 25.36 -15.22 -29.50
CA GLU A 438 24.99 -16.62 -29.24
C GLU A 438 24.96 -17.38 -30.56
N ASN A 439 25.66 -18.52 -30.64
CA ASN A 439 25.73 -19.37 -31.85
C ASN A 439 26.11 -18.60 -33.16
N GLY A 440 26.85 -17.48 -33.04
CA GLY A 440 27.20 -16.60 -34.15
C GLY A 440 26.14 -15.54 -34.50
N GLU A 441 24.98 -15.56 -33.85
CA GLU A 441 23.93 -14.54 -33.99
C GLU A 441 24.16 -13.40 -33.00
N ARG A 442 24.17 -12.16 -33.49
CA ARG A 442 24.43 -10.98 -32.66
C ARG A 442 23.20 -10.15 -32.42
N SER A 443 23.03 -9.73 -31.16
CA SER A 443 22.24 -8.56 -30.77
C SER A 443 23.22 -7.39 -30.55
N VAL A 444 22.92 -6.24 -31.11
CA VAL A 444 23.82 -5.08 -31.08
C VAL A 444 23.14 -3.86 -30.47
N PHE A 445 23.94 -3.01 -29.84
CA PHE A 445 23.47 -1.81 -29.14
C PHE A 445 24.21 -0.60 -29.65
N SER A 446 23.49 0.50 -29.84
CA SER A 446 24.06 1.80 -30.22
C SER A 446 23.84 2.84 -29.11
N TYR A 447 24.69 3.87 -29.08
CA TYR A 447 24.66 4.90 -28.04
C TYR A 447 24.64 6.30 -28.65
N GLY A 448 23.89 7.19 -28.04
CA GLY A 448 23.90 8.61 -28.38
C GLY A 448 25.11 9.35 -27.81
N ALA A 449 25.28 10.60 -28.22
CA ALA A 449 26.34 11.47 -27.72
C ALA A 449 26.29 11.72 -26.19
N ASP A 450 25.12 11.55 -25.58
CA ASP A 450 24.92 11.63 -24.13
C ASP A 450 25.34 10.35 -23.38
N GLY A 451 25.80 9.33 -24.11
CA GLY A 451 26.19 8.04 -23.57
C GLY A 451 25.04 7.13 -23.17
N LYS A 452 23.80 7.51 -23.44
CA LYS A 452 22.64 6.64 -23.28
C LYS A 452 22.42 5.80 -24.52
N ILE A 453 21.72 4.67 -24.32
CA ILE A 453 21.38 3.82 -25.46
C ILE A 453 20.49 4.57 -26.45
N SER A 454 20.82 4.48 -27.71
CA SER A 454 20.06 5.07 -28.82
C SER A 454 19.37 4.02 -29.68
N GLY A 455 19.68 2.73 -29.49
CA GLY A 455 19.00 1.68 -30.21
C GLY A 455 19.54 0.29 -29.89
N MET A 456 18.74 -0.70 -30.29
CA MET A 456 19.10 -2.11 -30.30
C MET A 456 18.63 -2.74 -31.60
N ALA A 457 19.38 -3.73 -32.10
CA ALA A 457 19.04 -4.47 -33.30
C ALA A 457 19.49 -5.94 -33.19
N PHE A 458 18.84 -6.80 -33.96
CA PHE A 458 19.22 -8.20 -34.11
C PHE A 458 19.68 -8.46 -35.51
N GLU A 459 20.95 -8.85 -35.69
CA GLU A 459 21.56 -8.98 -36.99
C GLU A 459 20.89 -9.98 -37.93
N PRO A 460 20.47 -11.18 -37.48
CA PRO A 460 19.93 -12.19 -38.37
C PRO A 460 18.70 -11.74 -39.15
N ASP A 461 17.76 -11.04 -38.53
CA ASP A 461 16.52 -10.57 -39.16
C ASP A 461 16.49 -9.05 -39.40
N LYS A 462 17.56 -8.36 -39.00
CA LYS A 462 17.70 -6.89 -39.06
C LYS A 462 16.65 -6.10 -38.30
N SER A 463 15.86 -6.76 -37.45
CA SER A 463 14.85 -6.05 -36.63
C SER A 463 15.52 -5.11 -35.63
N ALA A 464 14.98 -3.90 -35.48
CA ALA A 464 15.55 -2.88 -34.61
C ALA A 464 14.51 -2.01 -33.92
N VAL A 465 14.92 -1.45 -32.78
CA VAL A 465 14.24 -0.37 -32.06
C VAL A 465 15.24 0.74 -31.81
N LEU A 466 14.94 1.95 -32.27
CA LEU A 466 15.78 3.14 -32.10
C LEU A 466 15.07 4.18 -31.24
N PHE A 467 15.86 4.92 -30.47
CA PHE A 467 15.41 5.98 -29.57
C PHE A 467 16.07 7.29 -29.98
N GLU A 468 15.25 8.29 -30.31
CA GLU A 468 15.73 9.62 -30.69
C GLU A 468 15.18 10.66 -29.71
N SER A 469 16.08 11.28 -28.95
CA SER A 469 15.71 12.40 -28.08
C SER A 469 15.53 13.66 -28.92
N GLY A 470 14.34 14.25 -28.87
CA GLY A 470 14.03 15.50 -29.56
C GLY A 470 14.15 16.73 -28.67
N SER A 471 13.82 17.90 -29.24
CA SER A 471 13.72 19.15 -28.50
C SER A 471 12.55 19.09 -27.50
N ALA A 472 12.63 19.86 -26.41
CA ALA A 472 11.59 19.98 -25.38
C ALA A 472 11.23 18.67 -24.64
N GLY A 473 12.18 17.73 -24.54
CA GLY A 473 11.95 16.48 -23.81
C GLY A 473 11.08 15.46 -24.56
N SER A 474 10.95 15.58 -25.88
CA SER A 474 10.29 14.55 -26.68
C SER A 474 11.22 13.36 -26.91
N LEU A 475 10.65 12.15 -26.91
CA LEU A 475 11.33 10.91 -27.26
C LEU A 475 10.58 10.26 -28.42
N THR A 476 11.28 9.98 -29.51
CA THR A 476 10.73 9.24 -30.65
C THR A 476 11.27 7.82 -30.62
N VAL A 477 10.39 6.84 -30.68
CA VAL A 477 10.76 5.42 -30.82
C VAL A 477 10.44 4.99 -32.24
N LYS A 478 11.44 4.41 -32.92
CA LYS A 478 11.30 3.90 -34.29
C LYS A 478 11.55 2.40 -34.28
N CYS A 479 10.64 1.64 -34.84
CA CYS A 479 10.78 0.20 -35.01
C CYS A 479 10.78 -0.16 -36.49
N GLY A 480 11.60 -1.13 -36.87
CA GLY A 480 11.65 -1.58 -38.27
C GLY A 480 12.91 -2.39 -38.58
N ALA A 481 13.22 -2.51 -39.87
CA ALA A 481 14.49 -3.09 -40.31
C ALA A 481 15.58 -2.03 -40.29
N ALA A 482 16.77 -2.40 -39.86
CA ALA A 482 17.93 -1.48 -39.78
C ALA A 482 19.11 -1.97 -40.61
N ASP A 483 19.84 -1.02 -41.19
CA ASP A 483 21.24 -1.26 -41.60
C ASP A 483 22.13 -1.12 -40.36
N ILE A 484 23.00 -2.09 -40.19
CA ILE A 484 23.92 -2.19 -39.06
C ILE A 484 25.33 -1.99 -39.59
N SER A 485 25.96 -0.92 -39.19
CA SER A 485 27.37 -0.68 -39.47
C SER A 485 28.20 -0.86 -38.22
N ASP A 486 29.27 -1.64 -38.34
CA ASP A 486 30.20 -1.97 -37.28
C ASP A 486 31.37 -0.98 -37.33
N GLY A 487 31.51 -0.14 -36.30
CA GLY A 487 32.64 0.78 -36.13
C GLY A 487 33.89 0.10 -35.54
N GLY A 488 33.79 -1.20 -35.26
CA GLY A 488 34.81 -1.97 -34.56
C GLY A 488 34.68 -1.87 -33.03
N ASP A 489 35.48 -2.66 -32.32
CA ASP A 489 35.40 -2.82 -30.84
C ASP A 489 35.57 -1.50 -30.06
N ALA A 490 36.12 -0.46 -30.69
CA ALA A 490 36.37 0.83 -30.03
C ALA A 490 35.21 1.83 -30.17
N GLU A 491 34.38 1.72 -31.19
CA GLU A 491 33.37 2.73 -31.55
C GLU A 491 31.93 2.25 -31.41
N GLY A 492 31.69 0.93 -31.34
CA GLY A 492 30.36 0.34 -31.27
C GLY A 492 29.60 0.34 -32.59
N PHE A 493 28.29 0.24 -32.55
CA PHE A 493 27.43 0.09 -33.71
C PHE A 493 26.69 1.38 -34.05
N ALA A 494 26.56 1.69 -35.35
CA ALA A 494 25.63 2.68 -35.85
C ALA A 494 24.42 1.98 -36.51
N LEU A 495 23.22 2.39 -36.10
CA LEU A 495 21.97 1.83 -36.59
C LEU A 495 21.18 2.89 -37.36
N SER A 496 20.75 2.55 -38.59
CA SER A 496 19.87 3.39 -39.39
C SER A 496 18.71 2.58 -39.94
N LEU A 497 17.49 3.05 -39.77
CA LEU A 497 16.29 2.31 -40.23
C LEU A 497 16.11 2.43 -41.74
N THR A 498 15.88 1.30 -42.38
CA THR A 498 15.51 1.18 -43.79
C THR A 498 14.02 1.13 -44.01
N GLN A 499 13.26 0.72 -43.00
CA GLN A 499 11.78 0.76 -42.95
C GLN A 499 11.32 1.25 -41.58
N GLN A 500 10.36 2.16 -41.54
CA GLN A 500 9.93 2.79 -40.30
C GLN A 500 8.46 2.47 -39.97
N ASN A 501 8.23 2.08 -38.71
CA ASN A 501 6.99 2.38 -37.98
C ASN A 501 7.38 3.36 -36.86
N THR A 502 6.89 4.59 -36.90
CA THR A 502 7.33 5.63 -35.98
C THR A 502 6.29 5.81 -34.87
N PHE A 503 6.74 5.73 -33.63
CA PHE A 503 5.96 6.11 -32.45
C PHE A 503 6.60 7.37 -31.85
N SER A 504 5.88 8.43 -31.62
CA SER A 504 6.41 9.61 -30.95
C SER A 504 5.72 9.78 -29.60
N CYS A 505 6.51 9.81 -28.54
CA CYS A 505 6.09 10.16 -27.21
C CYS A 505 6.52 11.61 -26.95
N ASN A 506 5.57 12.55 -26.99
CA ASN A 506 5.83 13.93 -26.60
C ASN A 506 5.57 14.07 -25.12
N CYS A 507 6.64 14.12 -24.34
CA CYS A 507 6.57 14.36 -22.91
C CYS A 507 6.60 15.87 -22.67
N ILE A 508 5.49 16.46 -22.27
CA ILE A 508 5.44 17.87 -21.91
C ILE A 508 5.77 18.00 -20.42
N SER A 509 6.95 18.55 -20.11
CA SER A 509 7.25 18.97 -18.75
C SER A 509 6.56 20.30 -18.47
N GLY A 510 5.58 20.33 -17.62
CA GLY A 510 5.08 21.58 -17.06
C GLY A 510 6.16 22.29 -16.25
N GLY A 511 6.18 23.62 -16.21
CA GLY A 511 7.27 24.46 -15.68
C GLY A 511 7.56 24.36 -14.17
N SER A 512 7.11 23.32 -13.48
CA SER A 512 7.40 23.02 -12.06
C SER A 512 7.94 21.62 -11.80
N GLY A 513 8.33 20.86 -12.82
CA GLY A 513 8.87 19.52 -12.68
C GLY A 513 7.82 18.41 -12.47
N THR A 514 6.54 18.72 -12.47
CA THR A 514 5.43 17.77 -12.49
C THR A 514 4.90 17.63 -13.90
N ARG A 515 4.93 16.40 -14.45
CA ARG A 515 4.28 16.10 -15.72
C ARG A 515 2.79 15.85 -15.46
N ALA A 516 1.94 16.71 -15.96
CA ALA A 516 0.50 16.50 -15.89
C ALA A 516 0.02 15.42 -16.87
N PHE A 517 0.64 15.32 -18.03
CA PHE A 517 0.28 14.31 -19.04
C PHE A 517 1.41 14.04 -20.03
N THR A 518 1.35 12.87 -20.70
CA THR A 518 2.18 12.51 -21.85
C THR A 518 1.31 12.19 -23.03
N THR A 519 1.59 12.78 -24.18
CA THR A 519 0.92 12.50 -25.45
C THR A 519 1.74 11.45 -26.22
N VAL A 520 1.10 10.35 -26.56
CA VAL A 520 1.68 9.32 -27.42
C VAL A 520 1.01 9.40 -28.77
N ARG A 521 1.77 9.70 -29.82
CA ARG A 521 1.30 9.69 -31.19
C ARG A 521 1.83 8.44 -31.88
N ASN A 522 0.94 7.59 -32.32
CA ASN A 522 1.29 6.40 -33.08
C ASN A 522 1.12 6.66 -34.57
N ARG A 523 2.20 6.59 -35.32
CA ARG A 523 2.20 6.79 -36.76
C ARG A 523 2.55 5.48 -37.46
N LYS A 524 1.61 4.91 -38.24
CA LYS A 524 1.83 3.77 -39.10
C LYS A 524 2.15 4.27 -40.52
N GLY A 525 3.35 3.92 -41.05
CA GLY A 525 3.70 4.15 -42.45
C GLY A 525 4.79 5.19 -42.70
N ALA A 526 5.41 5.13 -43.87
CA ALA A 526 6.59 5.90 -44.24
C ALA A 526 6.31 7.30 -44.85
N THR A 527 5.03 7.69 -45.02
CA THR A 527 4.66 8.98 -45.63
C THR A 527 3.63 9.72 -44.82
N GLU A 528 3.79 11.07 -44.75
CA GLU A 528 2.96 11.97 -43.94
C GLU A 528 1.49 12.09 -44.38
N SER A 529 1.09 11.48 -45.49
CA SER A 529 -0.18 11.79 -46.15
C SER A 529 -1.34 10.82 -45.99
N ASP A 530 -1.12 9.62 -45.42
CA ASP A 530 -2.12 8.56 -45.67
C ASP A 530 -2.81 7.92 -44.44
N GLU A 531 -2.49 8.27 -43.18
CA GLU A 531 -3.22 7.65 -42.05
C GLU A 531 -3.50 8.65 -40.91
N LYS A 532 -4.70 8.53 -40.36
CA LYS A 532 -5.08 9.21 -39.12
C LYS A 532 -4.19 8.75 -37.99
N ASP A 533 -3.35 9.65 -37.52
CA ASP A 533 -2.55 9.40 -36.31
C ASP A 533 -3.50 9.09 -35.15
N VAL A 534 -3.29 7.96 -34.49
CA VAL A 534 -3.92 7.70 -33.20
C VAL A 534 -3.10 8.41 -32.14
N VAL A 535 -3.72 9.36 -31.46
CA VAL A 535 -3.09 10.13 -30.39
C VAL A 535 -3.71 9.71 -29.07
N MET A 536 -2.89 9.19 -28.18
CA MET A 536 -3.30 8.83 -26.81
C MET A 536 -2.70 9.83 -25.83
N LYS A 537 -3.48 10.29 -24.86
CA LYS A 537 -3.01 11.11 -23.74
C LYS A 537 -3.08 10.30 -22.45
N TYR A 538 -1.95 10.21 -21.76
CA TYR A 538 -1.81 9.57 -20.46
C TYR A 538 -1.67 10.65 -19.41
N TYR A 539 -2.59 10.68 -18.46
CA TYR A 539 -2.57 11.61 -17.33
C TYR A 539 -1.99 10.94 -16.11
N PHE A 540 -1.21 11.69 -15.35
CA PHE A 540 -0.51 11.20 -14.18
C PHE A 540 -0.82 12.06 -12.96
N ASN A 541 -0.88 11.44 -11.79
CA ASN A 541 -0.77 12.18 -10.55
C ASN A 541 0.68 12.64 -10.31
N THR A 542 0.89 13.40 -9.26
CA THR A 542 2.23 13.92 -8.89
C THR A 542 3.25 12.81 -8.58
N ALA A 543 2.80 11.60 -8.25
CA ALA A 543 3.64 10.43 -8.04
C ALA A 543 3.96 9.65 -9.34
N GLY A 544 3.41 10.05 -10.49
CA GLY A 544 3.61 9.41 -11.77
C GLY A 544 2.69 8.21 -12.04
N TYR A 545 1.74 7.93 -11.17
CA TYR A 545 0.74 6.90 -11.45
C TYR A 545 -0.30 7.40 -12.45
N THR A 546 -0.65 6.55 -13.40
CA THR A 546 -1.64 6.88 -14.44
C THR A 546 -3.02 7.05 -13.82
N THR A 547 -3.62 8.22 -14.01
CA THR A 547 -4.98 8.56 -13.54
C THR A 547 -6.01 8.51 -14.65
N GLY A 548 -5.60 8.55 -15.91
CA GLY A 548 -6.48 8.41 -17.05
C GLY A 548 -5.72 8.20 -18.36
N ILE A 549 -6.35 7.49 -19.29
CA ILE A 549 -5.84 7.25 -20.64
C ILE A 549 -6.95 7.60 -21.62
N PHE A 550 -6.68 8.50 -22.56
CA PHE A 550 -7.67 9.01 -23.51
C PHE A 550 -7.14 8.98 -24.93
N GLU A 551 -7.96 8.49 -25.85
CA GLU A 551 -7.73 8.67 -27.29
C GLU A 551 -8.22 10.06 -27.70
N VAL A 552 -7.41 10.83 -28.39
CA VAL A 552 -7.78 12.16 -28.87
C VAL A 552 -8.63 12.03 -30.13
N GLY A 553 -9.82 12.60 -30.12
CA GLY A 553 -10.79 12.58 -31.24
C GLY A 553 -11.82 13.71 -31.11
N ASP A 554 -12.86 13.76 -31.95
CA ASP A 554 -13.86 14.85 -31.98
C ASP A 554 -14.94 14.74 -30.88
N TYR A 555 -14.67 15.17 -29.65
CA TYR A 555 -15.60 15.18 -28.50
C TYR A 555 -15.90 16.59 -28.00
N GLY A 556 -17.18 16.88 -27.74
CA GLY A 556 -17.62 18.18 -27.25
C GLY A 556 -17.15 18.49 -25.81
N ALA A 557 -17.05 19.79 -25.50
CA ALA A 557 -16.56 20.31 -24.22
C ALA A 557 -17.32 19.82 -22.97
N GLU A 558 -18.55 19.35 -23.10
CA GLU A 558 -19.33 18.81 -21.97
C GLU A 558 -18.85 17.44 -21.52
N ASN A 559 -18.34 16.61 -22.44
CA ASN A 559 -17.77 15.30 -22.11
C ASN A 559 -16.41 15.41 -21.43
N LEU A 560 -15.63 16.45 -21.74
CA LEU A 560 -14.34 16.74 -21.10
C LEU A 560 -14.51 17.05 -19.60
N LYS A 561 -15.50 17.89 -19.23
CA LYS A 561 -15.79 18.22 -17.84
C LYS A 561 -16.22 17.00 -17.01
N SER A 562 -16.92 16.06 -17.64
CA SER A 562 -17.29 14.80 -16.99
C SER A 562 -16.09 13.89 -16.76
N LEU A 563 -15.13 13.87 -17.69
CA LEU A 563 -13.87 13.12 -17.58
C LEU A 563 -12.94 13.73 -16.53
N GLU A 564 -12.83 15.05 -16.46
CA GLU A 564 -12.11 15.75 -15.40
C GLU A 564 -12.65 15.37 -14.01
N LYS A 565 -13.97 15.32 -13.86
CA LYS A 565 -14.61 14.94 -12.60
C LYS A 565 -14.36 13.48 -12.22
N LEU A 566 -14.28 12.58 -13.20
CA LEU A 566 -14.02 11.15 -12.96
C LEU A 566 -12.54 10.87 -12.69
N SER A 567 -11.63 11.58 -13.35
CA SER A 567 -10.19 11.38 -13.23
C SER A 567 -9.56 12.12 -12.02
N GLY A 568 -10.29 13.10 -11.46
CA GLY A 568 -9.75 13.98 -10.40
C GLY A 568 -8.58 14.87 -10.86
N VAL A 569 -8.33 14.93 -12.17
CA VAL A 569 -7.25 15.70 -12.79
C VAL A 569 -7.84 16.76 -13.69
N SER A 570 -7.38 18.01 -13.57
CA SER A 570 -7.73 19.06 -14.54
C SER A 570 -7.11 18.71 -15.89
N LEU A 571 -7.96 18.53 -16.89
CA LEU A 571 -7.52 18.22 -18.25
C LEU A 571 -7.24 19.54 -18.97
N ASP A 572 -6.01 20.03 -18.88
CA ASP A 572 -5.55 21.20 -19.65
C ASP A 572 -5.43 20.82 -21.13
N LEU A 573 -6.59 20.70 -21.79
CA LEU A 573 -6.66 20.46 -23.22
C LEU A 573 -6.82 21.80 -23.94
N PRO A 574 -6.08 22.04 -25.04
CA PRO A 574 -6.38 23.15 -25.92
C PRO A 574 -7.86 23.07 -26.39
N GLU A 575 -8.51 24.21 -26.58
CA GLU A 575 -9.93 24.28 -26.96
C GLU A 575 -10.28 23.49 -28.24
N THR A 576 -9.30 23.07 -29.02
CA THR A 576 -9.43 22.32 -30.26
C THR A 576 -9.25 20.81 -30.17
N ASP A 577 -8.81 20.30 -29.00
CA ASP A 577 -8.62 18.87 -28.82
C ASP A 577 -9.87 18.18 -28.31
N THR A 578 -10.26 17.11 -28.98
CA THR A 578 -11.43 16.29 -28.68
C THR A 578 -11.01 14.91 -28.18
N VAL A 579 -11.66 14.36 -27.13
CA VAL A 579 -11.21 13.16 -26.40
C VAL A 579 -12.22 12.01 -26.52
N LYS A 580 -11.74 10.80 -26.82
CA LYS A 580 -12.46 9.51 -26.72
C LYS A 580 -12.10 8.75 -25.46
N THR A 581 -13.08 8.26 -24.75
CA THR A 581 -12.92 7.32 -23.63
C THR A 581 -12.73 5.89 -24.11
#